data_4a2afd52b94786ce31a2c811263b2f28
#
_entry.id   4a2afd52b94786ce31a2c811263b2f28
#
_cell.length_a   1.000
_cell.length_b   1.000
_cell.length_c   1.000
_cell.angle_alpha   90.00
_cell.angle_beta   90.00
_cell.angle_gamma   90.00
#
_symmetry.space_group_name_H-M   'P 1'
#
loop_
_entity.id
_entity.type
_entity.pdbx_description
1 polymer ?
#
loop_
_entity_poly.entity_id
_entity_poly.type
_entity_poly.pdbx_seq_one_letter_code
_entity_poly.pdbx_strand_id
1 'polypeptide(L)'
;MTDEAEVDAAELVARPRRVGRERLPLPVLALAIVAIAFFALPFLGMIWRLPWGDVWSTLSSENARKALRLSLWCSLWSTAAALLFGVPLAWLLARVEFRGRTAVRALCTLSMVLPPVVAGVALFYALGRRGLVGQYLDRWFGFTLPFTTYGVIVAQTFVAMPFLVITVEAAFRQMDPRFEDAARTLGASRWYVFRHVTLPAIRPGVVAGAVLAWARALGEFGATITFAGNFPGRTQTMPLAIYLANEIDPDEAVVLSLVLVAVSFAVLVALRDRFLSTGQQPPPA
;
A
#
# COMPACT_ATOMS: atom_id res chain seq x y z
N MET A 1 -24.09 61.10 -8.84
CA MET A 1 -24.65 60.25 -7.77
C MET A 1 -24.56 58.76 -8.11
N THR A 2 -23.71 58.36 -9.04
CA THR A 2 -23.51 56.95 -9.46
C THR A 2 -22.10 56.40 -9.20
N ASP A 3 -21.20 57.25 -8.79
CA ASP A 3 -19.76 56.88 -8.64
C ASP A 3 -19.38 56.40 -7.20
N GLU A 4 -20.11 56.80 -6.18
CA GLU A 4 -19.87 56.40 -4.79
C GLU A 4 -20.40 54.99 -4.46
N ALA A 5 -21.40 54.48 -5.19
CA ALA A 5 -21.97 53.15 -4.97
C ALA A 5 -21.12 52.03 -5.57
N GLU A 6 -20.31 52.34 -6.60
CA GLU A 6 -19.46 51.33 -7.27
C GLU A 6 -18.14 51.09 -6.54
N VAL A 7 -17.64 52.12 -5.80
CA VAL A 7 -16.44 52.03 -4.97
C VAL A 7 -16.70 51.17 -3.69
N ASP A 8 -17.91 51.26 -3.12
CA ASP A 8 -18.26 50.50 -1.91
C ASP A 8 -18.43 48.99 -2.17
N ALA A 9 -18.86 48.61 -3.39
CA ALA A 9 -18.99 47.22 -3.81
C ALA A 9 -17.64 46.54 -4.06
N ALA A 10 -16.63 47.27 -4.51
CA ALA A 10 -15.28 46.77 -4.74
C ALA A 10 -14.50 46.56 -3.42
N GLU A 11 -14.78 47.34 -2.38
CA GLU A 11 -14.12 47.25 -1.08
C GLU A 11 -14.65 46.07 -0.22
N LEU A 12 -15.89 45.60 -0.51
CA LEU A 12 -16.48 44.43 0.14
C LEU A 12 -15.91 43.08 -0.34
N VAL A 13 -15.28 43.05 -1.52
CA VAL A 13 -14.76 41.83 -2.13
C VAL A 13 -13.31 41.53 -1.65
N ALA A 14 -12.57 42.49 -1.08
CA ALA A 14 -11.14 42.41 -0.88
C ALA A 14 -10.66 42.11 0.54
N ARG A 15 -11.53 41.78 1.49
CA ARG A 15 -11.06 41.39 2.82
C ARG A 15 -10.88 39.86 2.91
N PRO A 16 -9.63 39.32 2.89
CA PRO A 16 -9.42 37.92 3.21
C PRO A 16 -9.95 37.70 4.63
N ARG A 17 -11.00 36.87 4.77
CA ARG A 17 -11.43 36.40 6.07
C ARG A 17 -10.21 35.81 6.77
N ARG A 18 -9.67 36.52 7.74
CA ARG A 18 -8.73 35.95 8.70
C ARG A 18 -9.46 34.78 9.34
N VAL A 19 -9.07 33.58 8.96
CA VAL A 19 -9.46 32.37 9.69
C VAL A 19 -8.96 32.56 11.11
N GLY A 20 -9.86 33.02 12.01
CA GLY A 20 -9.54 33.16 13.41
C GLY A 20 -9.00 31.80 13.88
N ARG A 21 -7.93 31.80 14.66
CA ARG A 21 -7.47 30.58 15.35
C ARG A 21 -8.66 30.11 16.20
N GLU A 22 -9.43 29.20 15.65
CA GLU A 22 -10.49 28.52 16.41
C GLU A 22 -9.80 27.86 17.61
N ARG A 23 -10.21 28.28 18.81
CA ARG A 23 -9.76 27.65 20.04
C ARG A 23 -10.31 26.23 20.02
N LEU A 24 -9.41 25.27 19.84
CA LEU A 24 -9.78 23.84 19.89
C LEU A 24 -10.52 23.57 21.20
N PRO A 25 -11.72 22.96 21.17
CA PRO A 25 -12.44 22.60 22.38
C PRO A 25 -11.56 21.68 23.23
N LEU A 26 -11.39 22.00 24.50
CA LEU A 26 -10.56 21.22 25.44
C LEU A 26 -10.83 19.70 25.40
N PRO A 27 -12.09 19.22 25.32
CA PRO A 27 -12.35 17.78 25.25
C PRO A 27 -11.82 17.15 23.94
N VAL A 28 -11.89 17.86 22.81
CA VAL A 28 -11.35 17.37 21.54
C VAL A 28 -9.82 17.28 21.60
N LEU A 29 -9.17 18.28 22.18
CA LEU A 29 -7.73 18.28 22.39
C LEU A 29 -7.28 17.13 23.30
N ALA A 30 -8.00 16.90 24.42
CA ALA A 30 -7.71 15.80 25.33
C ALA A 30 -7.82 14.43 24.66
N LEU A 31 -8.90 14.19 23.90
CA LEU A 31 -9.07 12.95 23.14
C LEU A 31 -7.99 12.77 22.05
N ALA A 32 -7.61 13.85 21.37
CA ALA A 32 -6.53 13.81 20.39
C ALA A 32 -5.17 13.45 21.03
N ILE A 33 -4.85 14.00 22.21
CA ILE A 33 -3.63 13.67 22.95
C ILE A 33 -3.63 12.19 23.37
N VAL A 34 -4.76 11.68 23.89
CA VAL A 34 -4.89 10.26 24.24
C VAL A 34 -4.67 9.36 23.01
N ALA A 35 -5.26 9.71 21.87
CA ALA A 35 -5.06 8.97 20.62
C ALA A 35 -3.59 9.00 20.17
N ILE A 36 -2.93 10.16 20.21
CA ILE A 36 -1.50 10.28 19.89
C ILE A 36 -0.66 9.43 20.85
N ALA A 37 -0.92 9.51 22.16
CA ALA A 37 -0.23 8.70 23.15
C ALA A 37 -0.43 7.20 22.92
N PHE A 38 -1.64 6.77 22.58
CA PHE A 38 -1.95 5.38 22.24
C PHE A 38 -1.13 4.86 21.05
N PHE A 39 -0.96 5.67 19.99
CA PHE A 39 -0.13 5.29 18.85
C PHE A 39 1.37 5.37 19.14
N ALA A 40 1.82 6.32 19.99
CA ALA A 40 3.24 6.48 20.30
C ALA A 40 3.77 5.43 21.30
N LEU A 41 2.92 5.03 22.25
CA LEU A 41 3.31 4.16 23.37
C LEU A 41 3.98 2.84 22.96
N PRO A 42 3.49 2.07 21.96
CA PRO A 42 4.15 0.84 21.55
C PRO A 42 5.57 1.06 21.01
N PHE A 43 5.78 2.11 20.23
CA PHE A 43 7.09 2.44 19.67
C PHE A 43 8.06 2.91 20.76
N LEU A 44 7.59 3.71 21.72
CA LEU A 44 8.37 4.11 22.89
C LEU A 44 8.75 2.90 23.74
N GLY A 45 7.82 1.95 23.93
CA GLY A 45 8.09 0.69 24.64
C GLY A 45 9.17 -0.15 23.95
N MET A 46 9.14 -0.25 22.64
CA MET A 46 10.19 -0.95 21.86
C MET A 46 11.56 -0.27 21.99
N ILE A 47 11.60 1.08 21.92
CA ILE A 47 12.86 1.84 22.06
C ILE A 47 13.41 1.70 23.49
N TRP A 48 12.53 1.75 24.50
CA TRP A 48 12.93 1.57 25.91
C TRP A 48 13.51 0.19 26.19
N ARG A 49 12.96 -0.86 25.54
CA ARG A 49 13.39 -2.25 25.71
C ARG A 49 14.59 -2.63 24.82
N LEU A 50 15.06 -1.72 23.97
CA LEU A 50 16.11 -2.02 22.99
C LEU A 50 17.42 -2.42 23.68
N PRO A 51 17.99 -3.60 23.38
CA PRO A 51 19.30 -4.02 23.88
C PRO A 51 20.42 -3.31 23.10
N TRP A 52 20.74 -2.08 23.49
CA TRP A 52 21.66 -1.19 22.78
C TRP A 52 23.03 -1.82 22.51
N GLY A 53 23.51 -2.74 23.41
CA GLY A 53 24.76 -3.46 23.24
C GLY A 53 24.77 -4.46 22.09
N ASP A 54 23.61 -5.04 21.80
CA ASP A 54 23.49 -6.18 20.85
C ASP A 54 22.85 -5.79 19.51
N VAL A 55 22.51 -4.51 19.34
CA VAL A 55 21.89 -4.02 18.08
C VAL A 55 22.77 -4.34 16.87
N TRP A 56 24.05 -4.05 16.95
CA TRP A 56 24.96 -4.24 15.82
C TRP A 56 25.22 -5.71 15.51
N SER A 57 25.39 -6.55 16.54
CA SER A 57 25.57 -7.99 16.40
C SER A 57 24.36 -8.64 15.73
N THR A 58 23.15 -8.29 16.16
CA THR A 58 21.89 -8.77 15.58
C THR A 58 21.73 -8.32 14.12
N LEU A 59 21.97 -7.04 13.82
CA LEU A 59 21.87 -6.50 12.46
C LEU A 59 22.90 -7.11 11.51
N SER A 60 24.08 -7.43 12.00
CA SER A 60 25.14 -8.06 11.20
C SER A 60 24.96 -9.57 11.07
N SER A 61 23.98 -10.17 11.78
CA SER A 61 23.71 -11.59 11.68
C SER A 61 23.29 -11.99 10.27
N GLU A 62 23.70 -13.17 9.84
CA GLU A 62 23.37 -13.66 8.50
C GLU A 62 21.87 -13.85 8.31
N ASN A 63 21.17 -14.29 9.34
CA ASN A 63 19.72 -14.53 9.32
C ASN A 63 18.94 -13.22 9.17
N ALA A 64 19.27 -12.17 9.95
CA ALA A 64 18.63 -10.86 9.84
C ALA A 64 18.79 -10.26 8.45
N ARG A 65 20.02 -10.31 7.90
CA ARG A 65 20.29 -9.78 6.54
C ARG A 65 19.54 -10.57 5.45
N LYS A 66 19.49 -11.90 5.55
CA LYS A 66 18.74 -12.76 4.62
C LYS A 66 17.24 -12.45 4.68
N ALA A 67 16.68 -12.37 5.89
CA ALA A 67 15.27 -12.08 6.09
C ALA A 67 14.88 -10.68 5.57
N LEU A 68 15.70 -9.66 5.85
CA LEU A 68 15.49 -8.30 5.36
C LEU A 68 15.55 -8.23 3.83
N ARG A 69 16.60 -8.80 3.24
CA ARG A 69 16.76 -8.86 1.78
C ARG A 69 15.57 -9.57 1.12
N LEU A 70 15.16 -10.70 1.68
CA LEU A 70 14.03 -11.47 1.15
C LEU A 70 12.72 -10.69 1.26
N SER A 71 12.48 -10.02 2.40
CA SER A 71 11.29 -9.17 2.59
C SER A 71 11.21 -8.05 1.56
N LEU A 72 12.31 -7.31 1.38
CA LEU A 72 12.36 -6.21 0.40
C LEU A 72 12.19 -6.74 -1.02
N TRP A 73 12.86 -7.83 -1.37
CA TRP A 73 12.75 -8.44 -2.69
C TRP A 73 11.34 -8.92 -2.99
N CYS A 74 10.75 -9.72 -2.09
CA CYS A 74 9.41 -10.25 -2.28
C CYS A 74 8.35 -9.15 -2.30
N SER A 75 8.41 -8.16 -1.40
CA SER A 75 7.44 -7.05 -1.37
C SER A 75 7.52 -6.16 -2.60
N LEU A 76 8.72 -5.93 -3.18
CA LEU A 76 8.87 -5.19 -4.42
C LEU A 76 8.28 -5.95 -5.62
N TRP A 77 8.56 -7.24 -5.75
CA TRP A 77 7.98 -8.06 -6.81
C TRP A 77 6.47 -8.24 -6.66
N SER A 78 6.00 -8.39 -5.43
CA SER A 78 4.57 -8.41 -5.13
C SER A 78 3.89 -7.10 -5.53
N THR A 79 4.52 -5.96 -5.24
CA THR A 79 4.01 -4.65 -5.66
C THR A 79 4.03 -4.49 -7.18
N ALA A 80 5.09 -4.95 -7.83
CA ALA A 80 5.18 -4.94 -9.30
C ALA A 80 4.08 -5.80 -9.94
N ALA A 81 3.82 -6.99 -9.39
CA ALA A 81 2.70 -7.84 -9.81
C ALA A 81 1.34 -7.18 -9.55
N ALA A 82 1.18 -6.55 -8.38
CA ALA A 82 -0.04 -5.81 -8.06
C ALA A 82 -0.26 -4.65 -9.03
N LEU A 83 0.77 -3.91 -9.42
CA LEU A 83 0.69 -2.84 -10.44
C LEU A 83 0.30 -3.42 -11.81
N LEU A 84 0.96 -4.49 -12.23
CA LEU A 84 0.76 -5.10 -13.54
C LEU A 84 -0.68 -5.60 -13.73
N PHE A 85 -1.25 -6.25 -12.73
CA PHE A 85 -2.60 -6.83 -12.79
C PHE A 85 -3.67 -5.93 -12.18
N GLY A 86 -3.33 -5.21 -11.12
CA GLY A 86 -4.29 -4.38 -10.37
C GLY A 86 -4.66 -3.09 -11.08
N VAL A 87 -3.72 -2.40 -11.77
CA VAL A 87 -4.05 -1.16 -12.50
C VAL A 87 -5.04 -1.42 -13.65
N PRO A 88 -4.86 -2.45 -14.52
CA PRO A 88 -5.86 -2.81 -15.51
C PRO A 88 -7.21 -3.22 -14.90
N LEU A 89 -7.19 -3.96 -13.78
CA LEU A 89 -8.41 -4.34 -13.07
C LEU A 89 -9.13 -3.12 -12.49
N ALA A 90 -8.40 -2.18 -11.89
CA ALA A 90 -8.95 -0.92 -11.39
C ALA A 90 -9.59 -0.08 -12.52
N TRP A 91 -8.93 0.01 -13.67
CA TRP A 91 -9.46 0.67 -14.85
C TRP A 91 -10.76 0.01 -15.32
N LEU A 92 -10.77 -1.34 -15.44
CA LEU A 92 -11.97 -2.11 -15.81
C LEU A 92 -13.13 -1.82 -14.85
N LEU A 93 -12.85 -1.86 -13.54
CA LEU A 93 -13.84 -1.57 -12.49
C LEU A 93 -14.30 -0.10 -12.45
N ALA A 94 -13.49 0.84 -12.92
CA ALA A 94 -13.83 2.25 -12.92
C ALA A 94 -14.62 2.68 -14.17
N ARG A 95 -14.24 2.18 -15.36
CA ARG A 95 -14.64 2.72 -16.66
C ARG A 95 -15.56 1.83 -17.48
N VAL A 96 -15.59 0.51 -17.19
CA VAL A 96 -16.35 -0.45 -18.01
C VAL A 96 -17.56 -0.95 -17.24
N GLU A 97 -18.73 -0.91 -17.88
CA GLU A 97 -19.94 -1.54 -17.39
C GLU A 97 -20.03 -2.96 -17.96
N PHE A 98 -19.98 -3.96 -17.10
CA PHE A 98 -20.12 -5.37 -17.50
C PHE A 98 -20.90 -6.17 -16.46
N ARG A 99 -21.53 -7.25 -16.91
CA ARG A 99 -22.22 -8.20 -16.01
C ARG A 99 -21.19 -8.84 -15.07
N GLY A 100 -21.44 -8.75 -13.75
CA GLY A 100 -20.52 -9.29 -12.74
C GLY A 100 -19.52 -8.27 -12.14
N ARG A 101 -19.53 -7.00 -12.56
CA ARG A 101 -18.67 -5.94 -12.00
C ARG A 101 -18.73 -5.87 -10.47
N THR A 102 -19.94 -5.97 -9.90
CA THR A 102 -20.14 -5.96 -8.45
C THR A 102 -19.53 -7.20 -7.80
N ALA A 103 -19.65 -8.38 -8.42
CA ALA A 103 -19.05 -9.61 -7.92
C ALA A 103 -17.52 -9.55 -7.94
N VAL A 104 -16.90 -9.02 -9.01
CA VAL A 104 -15.45 -8.84 -9.10
C VAL A 104 -14.97 -7.85 -8.03
N ARG A 105 -15.68 -6.73 -7.82
CA ARG A 105 -15.35 -5.78 -6.75
C ARG A 105 -15.48 -6.43 -5.38
N ALA A 106 -16.56 -7.18 -5.13
CA ALA A 106 -16.76 -7.90 -3.89
C ALA A 106 -15.65 -8.92 -3.63
N LEU A 107 -15.17 -9.62 -4.67
CA LEU A 107 -14.06 -10.56 -4.57
C LEU A 107 -12.74 -9.86 -4.19
N CYS A 108 -12.44 -8.70 -4.79
CA CYS A 108 -11.30 -7.89 -4.40
C CYS A 108 -11.42 -7.41 -2.94
N THR A 109 -12.61 -6.94 -2.53
CA THR A 109 -12.82 -6.48 -1.15
C THR A 109 -12.78 -7.63 -0.15
N LEU A 110 -13.28 -8.80 -0.53
CA LEU A 110 -13.26 -10.00 0.31
C LEU A 110 -11.82 -10.37 0.73
N SER A 111 -10.87 -10.29 -0.19
CA SER A 111 -9.47 -10.63 0.12
C SER A 111 -8.81 -9.66 1.13
N MET A 112 -9.35 -8.45 1.33
CA MET A 112 -8.92 -7.52 2.39
C MET A 112 -9.49 -7.89 3.77
N VAL A 113 -10.71 -8.44 3.78
CA VAL A 113 -11.44 -8.77 5.02
C VAL A 113 -11.06 -10.17 5.52
N LEU A 114 -10.64 -11.05 4.61
CA LEU A 114 -10.21 -12.40 4.97
C LEU A 114 -9.06 -12.37 5.99
N PRO A 115 -9.15 -13.17 7.08
CA PRO A 115 -7.99 -13.37 7.95
C PRO A 115 -6.79 -13.87 7.12
N PRO A 116 -5.60 -13.33 7.30
CA PRO A 116 -4.45 -13.66 6.45
C PRO A 116 -4.12 -15.16 6.41
N VAL A 117 -4.29 -15.87 7.54
CA VAL A 117 -4.11 -17.33 7.60
C VAL A 117 -5.10 -18.05 6.68
N VAL A 118 -6.36 -17.63 6.65
CA VAL A 118 -7.40 -18.20 5.77
C VAL A 118 -7.06 -17.95 4.31
N ALA A 119 -6.54 -16.76 4.00
CA ALA A 119 -6.04 -16.45 2.65
C ALA A 119 -4.91 -17.40 2.22
N GLY A 120 -3.97 -17.72 3.11
CA GLY A 120 -2.91 -18.70 2.85
C GLY A 120 -3.44 -20.12 2.62
N VAL A 121 -4.44 -20.57 3.39
CA VAL A 121 -5.13 -21.85 3.20
C VAL A 121 -5.84 -21.87 1.84
N ALA A 122 -6.56 -20.81 1.50
CA ALA A 122 -7.25 -20.71 0.19
C ALA A 122 -6.26 -20.79 -0.98
N LEU A 123 -5.12 -20.08 -0.87
CA LEU A 123 -4.04 -20.18 -1.86
C LEU A 123 -3.47 -21.59 -1.94
N PHE A 124 -3.35 -22.30 -0.80
CA PHE A 124 -2.86 -23.67 -0.79
C PHE A 124 -3.80 -24.63 -1.53
N TYR A 125 -5.11 -24.51 -1.34
CA TYR A 125 -6.11 -25.30 -2.09
C TYR A 125 -6.20 -24.91 -3.56
N ALA A 126 -5.90 -23.66 -3.91
CA ALA A 126 -5.91 -23.21 -5.30
C ALA A 126 -4.61 -23.58 -6.04
N LEU A 127 -3.45 -23.27 -5.45
CA LEU A 127 -2.14 -23.29 -6.11
C LEU A 127 -1.15 -24.32 -5.52
N GLY A 128 -1.56 -25.08 -4.51
CA GLY A 128 -0.77 -26.18 -3.96
C GLY A 128 -0.62 -27.32 -4.97
N ARG A 129 0.32 -28.21 -4.74
CA ARG A 129 0.65 -29.34 -5.65
C ARG A 129 -0.56 -30.17 -6.08
N ARG A 130 -1.54 -30.35 -5.19
CA ARG A 130 -2.82 -31.02 -5.45
C ARG A 130 -4.01 -30.07 -5.55
N GLY A 131 -3.72 -28.77 -5.65
CA GLY A 131 -4.74 -27.72 -5.73
C GLY A 131 -5.36 -27.59 -7.11
N LEU A 132 -6.43 -26.78 -7.20
CA LEU A 132 -7.24 -26.60 -8.40
C LEU A 132 -6.41 -26.27 -9.66
N VAL A 133 -5.45 -25.37 -9.55
CA VAL A 133 -4.56 -24.95 -10.64
C VAL A 133 -3.14 -25.53 -10.45
N GLY A 134 -2.69 -25.64 -9.21
CA GLY A 134 -1.33 -26.08 -8.90
C GLY A 134 -0.97 -27.47 -9.41
N GLN A 135 -1.95 -28.40 -9.45
CA GLN A 135 -1.73 -29.74 -10.02
C GLN A 135 -1.33 -29.73 -11.51
N TYR A 136 -1.81 -28.72 -12.27
CA TYR A 136 -1.45 -28.58 -13.68
C TYR A 136 -0.06 -27.96 -13.84
N LEU A 137 0.32 -27.02 -12.95
CA LEU A 137 1.66 -26.49 -12.92
C LEU A 137 2.71 -27.55 -12.58
N ASP A 138 2.39 -28.43 -11.61
CA ASP A 138 3.27 -29.56 -11.26
C ASP A 138 3.36 -30.59 -12.41
N ARG A 139 2.23 -30.94 -13.03
CA ARG A 139 2.18 -31.96 -14.09
C ARG A 139 2.84 -31.53 -15.39
N TRP A 140 2.66 -30.26 -15.80
CA TRP A 140 3.13 -29.77 -17.09
C TRP A 140 4.54 -29.17 -17.03
N PHE A 141 4.88 -28.54 -15.89
CA PHE A 141 6.14 -27.80 -15.75
C PHE A 141 7.03 -28.34 -14.61
N GLY A 142 6.59 -29.33 -13.84
CA GLY A 142 7.32 -29.82 -12.68
C GLY A 142 7.52 -28.77 -11.59
N PHE A 143 6.67 -27.71 -11.57
CA PHE A 143 6.85 -26.55 -10.72
C PHE A 143 5.74 -26.44 -9.67
N THR A 144 6.15 -26.25 -8.41
CA THR A 144 5.22 -26.03 -7.29
C THR A 144 5.48 -24.69 -6.65
N LEU A 145 4.42 -23.93 -6.38
CA LEU A 145 4.48 -22.59 -5.72
C LEU A 145 4.69 -22.67 -4.21
N PRO A 146 4.01 -23.55 -3.45
CA PRO A 146 4.20 -23.64 -2.01
C PRO A 146 5.67 -23.85 -1.63
N PHE A 147 6.04 -23.31 -0.47
CA PHE A 147 7.36 -23.44 0.10
C PHE A 147 8.52 -22.88 -0.75
N THR A 148 8.20 -21.92 -1.63
CA THR A 148 9.17 -21.22 -2.47
C THR A 148 9.10 -19.72 -2.29
N THR A 149 10.15 -18.99 -2.71
CA THR A 149 10.15 -17.52 -2.75
C THR A 149 9.04 -16.98 -3.67
N TYR A 150 8.72 -17.68 -4.76
CA TYR A 150 7.58 -17.34 -5.63
C TYR A 150 6.25 -17.48 -4.90
N GLY A 151 6.11 -18.48 -4.03
CA GLY A 151 4.95 -18.63 -3.15
C GLY A 151 4.80 -17.46 -2.19
N VAL A 152 5.90 -16.94 -1.64
CA VAL A 152 5.87 -15.70 -0.83
C VAL A 152 5.33 -14.53 -1.64
N ILE A 153 5.87 -14.31 -2.86
CA ILE A 153 5.43 -13.22 -3.75
C ILE A 153 3.95 -13.34 -4.07
N VAL A 154 3.47 -14.55 -4.39
CA VAL A 154 2.04 -14.79 -4.69
C VAL A 154 1.17 -14.51 -3.47
N ALA A 155 1.56 -14.98 -2.28
CA ALA A 155 0.80 -14.74 -1.04
C ALA A 155 0.72 -13.25 -0.72
N GLN A 156 1.85 -12.54 -0.80
CA GLN A 156 1.91 -11.10 -0.60
C GLN A 156 1.08 -10.34 -1.64
N THR A 157 1.15 -10.74 -2.92
CA THR A 157 0.37 -10.12 -4.00
C THR A 157 -1.13 -10.27 -3.76
N PHE A 158 -1.59 -11.46 -3.39
CA PHE A 158 -3.01 -11.74 -3.13
C PHE A 158 -3.58 -10.82 -2.04
N VAL A 159 -2.81 -10.58 -0.99
CA VAL A 159 -3.25 -9.75 0.15
C VAL A 159 -3.07 -8.26 -0.11
N ALA A 160 -2.07 -7.87 -0.89
CA ALA A 160 -1.70 -6.47 -1.11
C ALA A 160 -2.40 -5.82 -2.33
N MET A 161 -2.66 -6.59 -3.39
CA MET A 161 -3.23 -6.08 -4.65
C MET A 161 -4.59 -5.37 -4.47
N PRO A 162 -5.52 -5.80 -3.61
CA PRO A 162 -6.79 -5.09 -3.40
C PRO A 162 -6.63 -3.64 -2.94
N PHE A 163 -5.63 -3.35 -2.10
CA PHE A 163 -5.34 -1.99 -1.64
C PHE A 163 -4.97 -1.07 -2.80
N LEU A 164 -4.16 -1.58 -3.73
CA LEU A 164 -3.84 -0.86 -4.96
C LEU A 164 -5.07 -0.69 -5.84
N VAL A 165 -5.84 -1.77 -6.07
CA VAL A 165 -7.02 -1.74 -6.96
C VAL A 165 -8.03 -0.70 -6.50
N ILE A 166 -8.37 -0.67 -5.20
CA ILE A 166 -9.36 0.27 -4.67
C ILE A 166 -8.85 1.72 -4.76
N THR A 167 -7.57 1.96 -4.43
CA THR A 167 -6.98 3.29 -4.49
C THR A 167 -6.92 3.83 -5.92
N VAL A 168 -6.51 2.99 -6.86
CA VAL A 168 -6.41 3.37 -8.29
C VAL A 168 -7.80 3.48 -8.92
N GLU A 169 -8.74 2.61 -8.56
CA GLU A 169 -10.15 2.74 -8.98
C GLU A 169 -10.73 4.09 -8.55
N ALA A 170 -10.48 4.51 -7.31
CA ALA A 170 -10.93 5.82 -6.81
C ALA A 170 -10.30 6.97 -7.62
N ALA A 171 -9.01 6.89 -7.95
CA ALA A 171 -8.33 7.88 -8.78
C ALA A 171 -8.93 7.97 -10.20
N PHE A 172 -9.23 6.84 -10.83
CA PHE A 172 -9.92 6.81 -12.11
C PHE A 172 -11.30 7.45 -12.06
N ARG A 173 -12.05 7.24 -10.96
CA ARG A 173 -13.41 7.80 -10.80
C ARG A 173 -13.39 9.30 -10.54
N GLN A 174 -12.35 9.83 -9.89
CA GLN A 174 -12.18 11.25 -9.61
C GLN A 174 -11.72 12.05 -10.84
N MET A 175 -11.10 11.38 -11.80
CA MET A 175 -10.67 12.02 -13.05
C MET A 175 -11.87 12.36 -13.93
N ASP A 176 -11.97 13.64 -14.35
CA ASP A 176 -13.01 14.09 -15.28
C ASP A 176 -12.82 13.45 -16.67
N PRO A 177 -13.81 12.70 -17.17
CA PRO A 177 -13.74 12.06 -18.49
C PRO A 177 -13.63 13.05 -19.65
N ARG A 178 -14.01 14.30 -19.46
CA ARG A 178 -13.95 15.35 -20.50
C ARG A 178 -12.54 15.55 -21.06
N PHE A 179 -11.50 15.35 -20.27
CA PHE A 179 -10.12 15.43 -20.76
C PHE A 179 -9.81 14.33 -21.79
N GLU A 180 -10.31 13.12 -21.58
CA GLU A 180 -10.16 12.02 -22.53
C GLU A 180 -10.97 12.28 -23.81
N ASP A 181 -12.19 12.80 -23.68
CA ASP A 181 -13.08 13.09 -24.81
C ASP A 181 -12.53 14.25 -25.65
N ALA A 182 -12.03 15.31 -25.03
CA ALA A 182 -11.37 16.41 -25.74
C ALA A 182 -10.15 15.94 -26.56
N ALA A 183 -9.30 15.07 -25.99
CA ALA A 183 -8.18 14.52 -26.71
C ALA A 183 -8.62 13.64 -27.90
N ARG A 184 -9.71 12.88 -27.77
CA ARG A 184 -10.28 12.05 -28.84
C ARG A 184 -10.88 12.90 -29.97
N THR A 185 -11.55 14.01 -29.64
CA THR A 185 -12.08 14.93 -30.68
C THR A 185 -10.98 15.58 -31.51
N LEU A 186 -9.77 15.73 -30.92
CA LEU A 186 -8.56 16.18 -31.64
C LEU A 186 -7.85 15.05 -32.41
N GLY A 187 -8.46 13.86 -32.54
CA GLY A 187 -7.95 12.75 -33.34
C GLY A 187 -6.94 11.86 -32.60
N ALA A 188 -6.75 12.01 -31.28
CA ALA A 188 -5.83 11.18 -30.51
C ALA A 188 -6.31 9.71 -30.44
N SER A 189 -5.43 8.76 -30.67
CA SER A 189 -5.72 7.32 -30.52
C SER A 189 -5.98 6.97 -29.05
N ARG A 190 -6.73 5.88 -28.79
CA ARG A 190 -7.02 5.40 -27.41
C ARG A 190 -5.78 5.18 -26.59
N TRP A 191 -4.71 4.64 -27.20
CA TRP A 191 -3.43 4.42 -26.52
C TRP A 191 -2.71 5.74 -26.22
N TYR A 192 -2.77 6.71 -27.11
CA TYR A 192 -2.22 8.04 -26.90
C TYR A 192 -2.92 8.73 -25.72
N VAL A 193 -4.26 8.74 -25.72
CA VAL A 193 -5.06 9.30 -24.60
C VAL A 193 -4.71 8.63 -23.28
N PHE A 194 -4.66 7.30 -23.25
CA PHE A 194 -4.28 6.58 -22.03
C PHE A 194 -2.90 6.99 -21.51
N ARG A 195 -1.90 7.04 -22.38
CA ARG A 195 -0.51 7.31 -21.96
C ARG A 195 -0.25 8.77 -21.61
N HIS A 196 -0.87 9.72 -22.31
CA HIS A 196 -0.54 11.15 -22.22
C HIS A 196 -1.58 11.97 -21.44
N VAL A 197 -2.80 11.46 -21.26
CA VAL A 197 -3.86 12.14 -20.53
C VAL A 197 -4.23 11.37 -19.26
N THR A 198 -4.67 10.12 -19.42
CA THR A 198 -5.21 9.33 -18.32
C THR A 198 -4.14 8.96 -17.30
N LEU A 199 -3.04 8.34 -17.72
CA LEU A 199 -1.99 7.86 -16.82
C LEU A 199 -1.30 8.99 -16.04
N PRO A 200 -0.94 10.14 -16.62
CA PRO A 200 -0.44 11.28 -15.87
C PRO A 200 -1.43 11.82 -14.84
N ALA A 201 -2.73 11.91 -15.20
CA ALA A 201 -3.76 12.42 -14.31
C ALA A 201 -3.98 11.53 -13.07
N ILE A 202 -3.94 10.20 -13.24
CA ILE A 202 -4.12 9.26 -12.12
C ILE A 202 -2.80 8.87 -11.42
N ARG A 203 -1.64 9.35 -11.92
CA ARG A 203 -0.32 8.99 -11.38
C ARG A 203 -0.21 9.12 -9.85
N PRO A 204 -0.73 10.19 -9.21
CA PRO A 204 -0.69 10.30 -7.75
C PRO A 204 -1.43 9.13 -7.08
N GLY A 205 -2.59 8.74 -7.59
CA GLY A 205 -3.37 7.61 -7.08
C GLY A 205 -2.67 6.27 -7.31
N VAL A 206 -2.01 6.08 -8.45
CA VAL A 206 -1.22 4.86 -8.73
C VAL A 206 -0.05 4.75 -7.76
N VAL A 207 0.67 5.85 -7.52
CA VAL A 207 1.80 5.87 -6.57
C VAL A 207 1.29 5.61 -5.15
N ALA A 208 0.19 6.26 -4.73
CA ALA A 208 -0.42 6.02 -3.42
C ALA A 208 -0.82 4.55 -3.23
N GLY A 209 -1.51 3.98 -4.23
CA GLY A 209 -1.90 2.57 -4.23
C GLY A 209 -0.69 1.63 -4.19
N ALA A 210 0.37 1.94 -4.93
CA ALA A 210 1.61 1.14 -4.92
C ALA A 210 2.29 1.14 -3.54
N VAL A 211 2.34 2.31 -2.87
CA VAL A 211 2.92 2.43 -1.52
C VAL A 211 2.10 1.64 -0.50
N LEU A 212 0.77 1.75 -0.57
CA LEU A 212 -0.12 0.98 0.32
C LEU A 212 0.03 -0.53 0.10
N ALA A 213 0.07 -0.97 -1.16
CA ALA A 213 0.27 -2.37 -1.50
C ALA A 213 1.66 -2.86 -1.03
N TRP A 214 2.71 -2.06 -1.24
CA TRP A 214 4.05 -2.41 -0.78
C TRP A 214 4.13 -2.54 0.74
N ALA A 215 3.60 -1.56 1.48
CA ALA A 215 3.59 -1.60 2.94
C ALA A 215 2.81 -2.81 3.47
N ARG A 216 1.67 -3.13 2.82
CA ARG A 216 0.86 -4.30 3.16
C ARG A 216 1.59 -5.61 2.84
N ALA A 217 2.30 -5.68 1.72
CA ALA A 217 3.10 -6.84 1.34
C ALA A 217 4.31 -7.04 2.27
N LEU A 218 5.01 -5.96 2.63
CA LEU A 218 6.19 -6.00 3.50
C LEU A 218 5.86 -6.54 4.90
N GLY A 219 4.69 -6.17 5.45
CA GLY A 219 4.21 -6.61 6.76
C GLY A 219 3.43 -7.94 6.71
N GLU A 220 3.35 -8.63 5.56
CA GLU A 220 2.56 -9.85 5.45
C GLU A 220 3.23 -11.04 6.16
N PHE A 221 2.45 -11.67 7.05
CA PHE A 221 2.86 -12.81 7.86
C PHE A 221 1.98 -14.02 7.63
N GLY A 222 0.67 -13.87 7.84
CA GLY A 222 -0.27 -14.99 7.99
C GLY A 222 -0.45 -15.83 6.73
N ALA A 223 -0.64 -15.19 5.57
CA ALA A 223 -0.75 -15.90 4.30
C ALA A 223 0.60 -16.51 3.89
N THR A 224 1.70 -15.82 4.22
CA THR A 224 3.05 -16.30 3.90
C THR A 224 3.40 -17.55 4.69
N ILE A 225 3.22 -17.56 6.01
CA ILE A 225 3.55 -18.73 6.84
C ILE A 225 2.72 -19.95 6.45
N THR A 226 1.43 -19.75 6.12
CA THR A 226 0.50 -20.83 5.79
C THR A 226 0.77 -21.41 4.40
N PHE A 227 1.08 -20.56 3.41
CA PHE A 227 1.27 -20.99 2.02
C PHE A 227 2.71 -21.31 1.67
N ALA A 228 3.66 -20.47 2.14
CA ALA A 228 5.07 -20.59 1.78
C ALA A 228 5.97 -21.17 2.90
N GLY A 229 5.45 -21.26 4.13
CA GLY A 229 6.23 -21.76 5.28
C GLY A 229 7.23 -20.73 5.81
N ASN A 230 8.15 -21.19 6.67
CA ASN A 230 9.15 -20.36 7.34
C ASN A 230 10.55 -20.98 7.24
N PHE A 231 11.17 -20.95 6.06
CA PHE A 231 12.49 -21.50 5.80
C PHE A 231 13.53 -20.40 5.68
N PRO A 232 14.56 -20.34 6.56
CA PRO A 232 15.63 -19.35 6.49
C PRO A 232 16.27 -19.26 5.11
N GLY A 233 16.43 -18.04 4.59
CA GLY A 233 17.02 -17.76 3.29
C GLY A 233 16.17 -18.11 2.07
N ARG A 234 14.99 -18.74 2.24
CA ARG A 234 14.09 -19.13 1.15
C ARG A 234 12.71 -18.51 1.22
N THR A 235 12.06 -18.56 2.39
CA THR A 235 10.70 -18.04 2.58
C THR A 235 10.54 -17.24 3.87
N GLN A 236 11.54 -17.24 4.74
CA GLN A 236 11.53 -16.50 5.99
C GLN A 236 11.70 -15.00 5.74
N THR A 237 10.59 -14.28 5.67
CA THR A 237 10.56 -12.81 5.63
C THR A 237 10.79 -12.21 7.02
N MET A 238 11.03 -10.90 7.12
CA MET A 238 11.24 -10.22 8.41
C MET A 238 10.11 -10.46 9.42
N PRO A 239 8.80 -10.37 9.08
CA PRO A 239 7.75 -10.71 10.03
C PRO A 239 7.83 -12.15 10.53
N LEU A 240 8.24 -13.10 9.69
CA LEU A 240 8.44 -14.50 10.08
C LEU A 240 9.69 -14.69 10.97
N ALA A 241 10.76 -13.96 10.68
CA ALA A 241 11.98 -13.97 11.51
C ALA A 241 11.70 -13.35 12.88
N ILE A 242 10.99 -12.22 12.94
CA ILE A 242 10.57 -11.56 14.19
C ILE A 242 9.71 -12.49 15.03
N TYR A 243 8.74 -13.18 14.41
CA TYR A 243 7.88 -14.12 15.12
C TYR A 243 8.69 -15.25 15.77
N LEU A 244 9.63 -15.84 15.01
CA LEU A 244 10.48 -16.92 15.54
C LEU A 244 11.45 -16.41 16.61
N ALA A 245 12.05 -15.23 16.40
CA ALA A 245 12.93 -14.62 17.39
C ALA A 245 12.18 -14.33 18.70
N ASN A 246 10.94 -13.88 18.63
CA ASN A 246 10.13 -13.59 19.84
C ASN A 246 9.88 -14.83 20.73
N GLU A 247 9.90 -16.03 20.14
CA GLU A 247 9.76 -17.29 20.88
C GLU A 247 11.08 -17.75 21.52
N ILE A 248 12.24 -17.37 20.95
CA ILE A 248 13.57 -17.86 21.31
C ILE A 248 14.37 -16.80 22.07
N ASP A 249 14.44 -15.61 21.52
CA ASP A 249 15.19 -14.45 22.04
C ASP A 249 14.39 -13.16 21.79
N PRO A 250 13.59 -12.73 22.80
CA PRO A 250 12.78 -11.51 22.67
C PRO A 250 13.60 -10.24 22.40
N ASP A 251 14.85 -10.16 22.81
CA ASP A 251 15.72 -9.01 22.59
C ASP A 251 16.11 -8.92 21.10
N GLU A 252 16.42 -10.05 20.44
CA GLU A 252 16.60 -10.10 18.98
C GLU A 252 15.32 -9.66 18.25
N ALA A 253 14.13 -10.11 18.71
CA ALA A 253 12.87 -9.75 18.11
C ALA A 253 12.61 -8.23 18.15
N VAL A 254 12.96 -7.54 19.24
CA VAL A 254 12.84 -6.07 19.36
C VAL A 254 13.73 -5.37 18.34
N VAL A 255 14.98 -5.79 18.20
CA VAL A 255 15.91 -5.21 17.21
C VAL A 255 15.37 -5.38 15.79
N LEU A 256 15.00 -6.61 15.40
CA LEU A 256 14.46 -6.89 14.06
C LEU A 256 13.17 -6.10 13.78
N SER A 257 12.31 -5.95 14.79
CA SER A 257 11.08 -5.16 14.67
C SER A 257 11.36 -3.69 14.42
N LEU A 258 12.30 -3.08 15.14
CA LEU A 258 12.70 -1.69 14.95
C LEU A 258 13.32 -1.46 13.56
N VAL A 259 14.08 -2.42 13.04
CA VAL A 259 14.59 -2.36 11.66
C VAL A 259 13.45 -2.32 10.66
N LEU A 260 12.45 -3.20 10.80
CA LEU A 260 11.29 -3.22 9.91
C LEU A 260 10.50 -1.92 9.99
N VAL A 261 10.30 -1.38 11.20
CA VAL A 261 9.67 -0.06 11.41
C VAL A 261 10.49 1.05 10.75
N ALA A 262 11.81 1.07 10.95
CA ALA A 262 12.69 2.08 10.36
C ALA A 262 12.65 2.04 8.82
N VAL A 263 12.70 0.85 8.21
CA VAL A 263 12.59 0.66 6.76
C VAL A 263 11.23 1.15 6.27
N SER A 264 10.14 0.77 6.94
CA SER A 264 8.78 1.19 6.58
C SER A 264 8.63 2.71 6.67
N PHE A 265 9.16 3.31 7.73
CA PHE A 265 9.13 4.75 7.94
C PHE A 265 9.98 5.51 6.91
N ALA A 266 11.20 5.02 6.62
CA ALA A 266 12.07 5.63 5.62
C ALA A 266 11.42 5.67 4.23
N VAL A 267 10.75 4.59 3.81
CA VAL A 267 10.02 4.55 2.54
C VAL A 267 8.82 5.50 2.56
N LEU A 268 8.07 5.53 3.67
CA LEU A 268 6.93 6.45 3.82
C LEU A 268 7.38 7.91 3.69
N VAL A 269 8.48 8.29 4.35
CA VAL A 269 9.05 9.65 4.28
C VAL A 269 9.59 9.95 2.89
N ALA A 270 10.35 9.05 2.28
CA ALA A 270 10.91 9.24 0.93
C ALA A 270 9.83 9.45 -0.14
N LEU A 271 8.65 8.88 0.07
CA LEU A 271 7.52 9.02 -0.84
C LEU A 271 6.61 10.21 -0.49
N ARG A 272 6.64 10.71 0.75
CA ARG A 272 5.82 11.82 1.22
C ARG A 272 5.97 13.07 0.35
N ASP A 273 7.21 13.46 0.03
CA ASP A 273 7.49 14.69 -0.72
C ASP A 273 6.93 14.65 -2.14
N ARG A 274 6.80 13.45 -2.72
CA ARG A 274 6.16 13.25 -4.02
C ARG A 274 4.63 13.32 -3.97
N PHE A 275 4.02 13.11 -2.79
CA PHE A 275 2.57 13.22 -2.60
C PHE A 275 2.11 14.66 -2.33
N LEU A 276 2.89 15.44 -1.57
CA LEU A 276 2.50 16.78 -1.14
C LEU A 276 2.77 17.85 -2.20
N SER A 277 3.74 17.65 -3.09
CA SER A 277 4.08 18.60 -4.16
C SER A 277 3.07 18.64 -5.31
N THR A 278 2.19 17.66 -5.42
CA THR A 278 1.20 17.58 -6.52
C THR A 278 -0.11 18.32 -6.22
N GLY A 279 -0.32 18.79 -4.98
CA GLY A 279 -1.53 19.48 -4.53
C GLY A 279 -1.53 21.00 -4.67
N GLN A 280 -0.41 21.62 -5.03
CA GLN A 280 -0.33 23.07 -5.23
C GLN A 280 -0.24 23.41 -6.73
N GLN A 281 -1.36 23.27 -7.45
CA GLN A 281 -1.52 24.04 -8.68
C GLN A 281 -1.86 25.48 -8.27
N PRO A 282 -1.12 26.49 -8.75
CA PRO A 282 -1.52 27.88 -8.57
C PRO A 282 -2.88 28.08 -9.28
N PRO A 283 -3.75 28.97 -8.75
CA PRO A 283 -5.02 29.29 -9.42
C PRO A 283 -4.72 29.81 -10.82
N PRO A 284 -5.57 29.49 -11.81
CA PRO A 284 -5.41 30.06 -13.15
C PRO A 284 -5.50 31.57 -13.07
N ALA A 285 -4.54 32.24 -13.73
CA ALA A 285 -4.47 33.68 -13.86
C ALA A 285 -5.63 34.23 -14.72
#